data_b789a9cfa0179e30ae27374b42eb235c
#
_entry.id   b789a9cfa0179e30ae27374b42eb235c
#
_cell.length_a   1.000
_cell.length_b   1.000
_cell.length_c   1.000
_cell.angle_alpha   90.00
_cell.angle_beta   90.00
_cell.angle_gamma   90.00
#
_symmetry.space_group_name_H-M   'P 1'
#
loop_
_entity.id
_entity.type
_entity.pdbx_description
1 polymer ?
#
loop_
_entity_poly.entity_id
_entity_poly.type
_entity_poly.pdbx_seq_one_letter_code
_entity_poly.pdbx_strand_id
1 'polypeptide(L)'
;MLYLDTSAFLKLLVDEEHSSDLRAALAHATVWSSALLDVEAHRAARRLGLPADVVAEYLEAVTLIVLGDHTIASAREVRSDSLRTLDALHLASAMELGADLDAVVTYDRRLAQGCTAEGCKVFAPGRRDGWWSATTD
;
A
#
# COMPACT_ATOMS: atom_id res chain seq x y z
N MET A 1 -9.72 1.03 -9.36
CA MET A 1 -9.27 1.52 -8.03
C MET A 1 -7.88 1.02 -7.73
N LEU A 2 -7.02 1.89 -7.25
CA LEU A 2 -5.68 1.52 -6.80
C LEU A 2 -5.66 1.48 -5.28
N TYR A 3 -5.06 0.43 -4.72
CA TYR A 3 -4.83 0.34 -3.27
C TYR A 3 -3.39 0.72 -2.98
N LEU A 4 -3.19 1.62 -2.04
CA LEU A 4 -1.89 2.18 -1.71
C LEU A 4 -1.46 1.66 -0.32
N ASP A 5 -0.29 1.04 -0.23
CA ASP A 5 0.26 0.69 1.08
C ASP A 5 1.03 1.86 1.68
N THR A 6 1.51 1.69 2.90
CA THR A 6 2.23 2.74 3.60
C THR A 6 3.54 3.12 2.90
N SER A 7 4.26 2.15 2.33
CA SER A 7 5.52 2.42 1.64
C SER A 7 5.34 3.38 0.46
N ALA A 8 4.26 3.18 -0.29
CA ALA A 8 3.93 4.04 -1.41
C ALA A 8 3.42 5.41 -0.95
N PHE A 9 2.57 5.44 0.08
CA PHE A 9 2.07 6.70 0.62
C PHE A 9 3.19 7.62 1.11
N LEU A 10 4.20 7.06 1.78
CA LEU A 10 5.34 7.83 2.27
C LEU A 10 6.14 8.48 1.14
N LYS A 11 6.18 7.88 -0.05
CA LYS A 11 6.82 8.49 -1.23
C LYS A 11 6.08 9.72 -1.75
N LEU A 12 4.83 9.90 -1.37
CA LEU A 12 4.09 11.13 -1.69
C LEU A 12 4.48 12.26 -0.73
N LEU A 13 4.79 11.92 0.52
CA LEU A 13 5.14 12.90 1.55
C LEU A 13 6.59 13.37 1.45
N VAL A 14 7.48 12.48 1.03
CA VAL A 14 8.92 12.74 0.94
C VAL A 14 9.36 12.55 -0.51
N ASP A 15 10.05 13.53 -1.05
CA ASP A 15 10.55 13.43 -2.42
C ASP A 15 11.79 12.54 -2.45
N GLU A 16 11.64 11.36 -3.03
CA GLU A 16 12.68 10.35 -3.12
C GLU A 16 12.57 9.59 -4.44
N GLU A 17 13.34 8.53 -4.62
CA GLU A 17 13.32 7.73 -5.84
C GLU A 17 11.88 7.25 -6.13
N HIS A 18 11.46 7.39 -7.39
CA HIS A 18 10.14 7.02 -7.91
C HIS A 18 8.95 7.90 -7.45
N SER A 19 9.16 8.91 -6.60
CA SER A 19 8.06 9.78 -6.15
C SER A 19 7.38 10.48 -7.33
N SER A 20 8.14 10.96 -8.30
CA SER A 20 7.60 11.63 -9.49
C SER A 20 6.73 10.70 -10.33
N ASP A 21 7.19 9.47 -10.57
CA ASP A 21 6.43 8.46 -11.31
C ASP A 21 5.15 8.07 -10.58
N LEU A 22 5.23 7.94 -9.25
CA LEU A 22 4.08 7.63 -8.41
C LEU A 22 3.03 8.74 -8.49
N ARG A 23 3.42 10.00 -8.34
CA ARG A 23 2.49 11.13 -8.42
C ARG A 23 1.79 11.18 -9.77
N ALA A 24 2.53 10.95 -10.85
CA ALA A 24 1.96 10.91 -12.19
C ALA A 24 0.93 9.78 -12.35
N ALA A 25 1.24 8.60 -11.82
CA ALA A 25 0.35 7.45 -11.89
C ALA A 25 -0.95 7.65 -11.09
N LEU A 26 -0.88 8.38 -9.98
CA LEU A 26 -2.04 8.59 -9.10
C LEU A 26 -2.87 9.81 -9.47
N ALA A 27 -2.40 10.68 -10.37
CA ALA A 27 -3.01 11.98 -10.66
C ALA A 27 -4.50 11.90 -11.05
N HIS A 28 -4.91 10.81 -11.70
CA HIS A 28 -6.29 10.61 -12.17
C HIS A 28 -6.89 9.30 -11.67
N ALA A 29 -6.28 8.70 -10.64
CA ALA A 29 -6.73 7.43 -10.09
C ALA A 29 -7.59 7.64 -8.85
N THR A 30 -8.53 6.70 -8.62
CA THR A 30 -9.21 6.59 -7.33
C THR A 30 -8.32 5.75 -6.41
N VAL A 31 -7.93 6.33 -5.29
CA VAL A 31 -6.93 5.75 -4.39
C VAL A 31 -7.58 5.32 -3.08
N TRP A 32 -7.32 4.08 -2.70
CA TRP A 32 -7.84 3.45 -1.50
C TRP A 32 -6.69 2.95 -0.64
N SER A 33 -6.92 2.84 0.65
CA SER A 33 -6.00 2.18 1.57
C SER A 33 -6.77 1.66 2.79
N SER A 34 -6.06 1.10 3.75
CA SER A 34 -6.61 0.66 5.02
C SER A 34 -6.61 1.81 6.03
N ALA A 35 -7.52 1.75 7.00
CA ALA A 35 -7.47 2.63 8.17
C ALA A 35 -6.13 2.54 8.92
N LEU A 36 -5.39 1.44 8.77
CA LEU A 36 -4.02 1.31 9.29
C LEU A 36 -3.10 2.41 8.77
N LEU A 37 -3.31 2.85 7.54
CA LEU A 37 -2.47 3.88 6.92
C LEU A 37 -2.45 5.16 7.76
N ASP A 38 -3.58 5.55 8.31
CA ASP A 38 -3.67 6.75 9.15
C ASP A 38 -2.65 6.69 10.30
N VAL A 39 -2.63 5.60 11.03
CA VAL A 39 -1.70 5.42 12.16
C VAL A 39 -0.26 5.29 11.66
N GLU A 40 -0.02 4.45 10.67
CA GLU A 40 1.33 4.18 10.18
C GLU A 40 1.97 5.42 9.56
N ALA A 41 1.21 6.18 8.78
CA ALA A 41 1.71 7.39 8.12
C ALA A 41 2.07 8.48 9.13
N HIS A 42 1.21 8.71 10.14
CA HIS A 42 1.48 9.69 11.18
C HIS A 42 2.69 9.30 12.03
N ARG A 43 2.83 8.01 12.38
CA ARG A 43 3.98 7.55 13.15
C ARG A 43 5.29 7.67 12.36
N ALA A 44 5.27 7.32 11.08
CA ALA A 44 6.43 7.46 10.20
C ALA A 44 6.81 8.94 10.00
N ALA A 45 5.81 9.80 9.81
CA ALA A 45 6.02 11.23 9.65
C ALA A 45 6.67 11.87 10.88
N ARG A 46 6.27 11.43 12.07
CA ARG A 46 6.90 11.90 13.32
C ARG A 46 8.39 11.58 13.34
N ARG A 47 8.77 10.37 12.93
CA ARG A 47 10.19 9.97 12.88
C ARG A 47 10.97 10.79 11.86
N LEU A 48 10.28 11.25 10.79
CA LEU A 48 10.88 12.05 9.72
C LEU A 48 10.81 13.56 9.99
N GLY A 49 10.18 13.97 11.07
CA GLY A 49 10.04 15.39 11.41
C GLY A 49 9.00 16.13 10.57
N LEU A 50 8.06 15.40 9.96
CA LEU A 50 7.00 16.01 9.14
C LEU A 50 5.81 16.42 10.01
N PRO A 51 5.18 17.60 9.73
CA PRO A 51 4.02 18.07 10.47
C PRO A 51 2.80 17.17 10.26
N ALA A 52 1.98 16.98 11.30
CA ALA A 52 0.78 16.17 11.23
C ALA A 52 -0.27 16.73 10.25
N ASP A 53 -0.36 18.03 10.10
CA ASP A 53 -1.30 18.67 9.17
C ASP A 53 -0.96 18.36 7.71
N VAL A 54 0.31 18.20 7.37
CA VAL A 54 0.75 17.78 6.03
C VAL A 54 0.29 16.36 5.75
N VAL A 55 0.46 15.45 6.72
CA VAL A 55 0.01 14.06 6.59
C VAL A 55 -1.50 14.01 6.39
N ALA A 56 -2.24 14.75 7.21
CA ALA A 56 -3.71 14.80 7.14
C ALA A 56 -4.19 15.30 5.78
N GLU A 57 -3.53 16.30 5.21
CA GLU A 57 -3.85 16.83 3.89
C GLU A 57 -3.73 15.76 2.80
N TYR A 58 -2.62 15.00 2.79
CA TYR A 58 -2.42 13.93 1.82
C TYR A 58 -3.41 12.78 2.02
N LEU A 59 -3.78 12.48 3.27
CA LEU A 59 -4.76 11.43 3.57
C LEU A 59 -6.16 11.76 3.05
N GLU A 60 -6.52 13.03 2.91
CA GLU A 60 -7.83 13.43 2.39
C GLU A 60 -8.09 12.90 0.98
N ALA A 61 -7.03 12.67 0.19
CA ALA A 61 -7.15 12.14 -1.16
C ALA A 61 -7.30 10.62 -1.20
N VAL A 62 -7.22 9.94 -0.06
CA VAL A 62 -7.27 8.48 0.04
C VAL A 62 -8.54 8.05 0.77
N THR A 63 -9.29 7.12 0.18
CA THR A 63 -10.43 6.51 0.88
C THR A 63 -9.90 5.38 1.76
N LEU A 64 -10.20 5.43 3.05
CA LEU A 64 -9.71 4.44 4.01
C LEU A 64 -10.77 3.39 4.30
N ILE A 65 -10.37 2.12 4.18
CA ILE A 65 -11.21 0.96 4.49
C ILE A 65 -11.09 0.65 5.98
N VAL A 66 -12.24 0.58 6.65
CA VAL A 66 -12.29 0.23 8.07
C VAL A 66 -11.89 -1.22 8.26
N LEU A 67 -11.13 -1.50 9.32
CA LEU A 67 -10.75 -2.86 9.70
C LEU A 67 -11.91 -3.54 10.44
N GLY A 68 -12.68 -4.32 9.71
CA GLY A 68 -13.79 -5.08 10.30
C GLY A 68 -13.40 -6.54 10.59
N ASP A 69 -14.35 -7.29 11.14
CA ASP A 69 -14.15 -8.71 11.45
C ASP A 69 -13.78 -9.52 10.22
N HIS A 70 -14.37 -9.18 9.08
CA HIS A 70 -14.09 -9.85 7.80
C HIS A 70 -12.64 -9.62 7.36
N THR A 71 -12.13 -8.41 7.49
CA THR A 71 -10.75 -8.08 7.15
C THR A 71 -9.78 -8.87 8.02
N ILE A 72 -10.05 -8.93 9.32
CA ILE A 72 -9.22 -9.66 10.26
C ILE A 72 -9.22 -11.16 9.94
N ALA A 73 -10.39 -11.72 9.65
CA ALA A 73 -10.53 -13.14 9.29
C ALA A 73 -9.75 -13.44 8.00
N SER A 74 -9.86 -12.60 6.98
CA SER A 74 -9.12 -12.75 5.72
C SER A 74 -7.62 -12.64 5.92
N ALA A 75 -7.16 -11.73 6.78
CA ALA A 75 -5.73 -11.55 7.03
C ALA A 75 -5.10 -12.80 7.65
N ARG A 76 -5.83 -13.54 8.46
CA ARG A 76 -5.35 -14.81 9.04
C ARG A 76 -5.12 -15.89 7.98
N GLU A 77 -5.80 -15.79 6.86
CA GLU A 77 -5.82 -16.82 5.82
C GLU A 77 -4.92 -16.52 4.62
N VAL A 78 -4.19 -15.40 4.62
CA VAL A 78 -3.29 -15.09 3.51
C VAL A 78 -2.21 -16.17 3.38
N ARG A 79 -1.90 -16.53 2.14
CA ARG A 79 -1.06 -17.70 1.85
C ARG A 79 0.41 -17.52 2.19
N SER A 80 0.90 -16.28 2.12
CA SER A 80 2.32 -16.01 2.32
C SER A 80 2.65 -15.91 3.81
N ASP A 81 3.37 -16.89 4.34
CA ASP A 81 3.82 -16.91 5.74
C ASP A 81 4.92 -15.89 6.01
N SER A 82 5.56 -15.34 4.96
CA SER A 82 6.62 -14.35 5.12
C SER A 82 6.08 -12.93 5.38
N LEU A 83 4.78 -12.70 5.20
CA LEU A 83 4.17 -11.41 5.49
C LEU A 83 4.09 -11.15 6.99
N ARG A 84 4.38 -9.93 7.37
CA ARG A 84 4.14 -9.45 8.72
C ARG A 84 2.65 -9.20 8.91
N THR A 85 2.21 -9.14 10.17
CA THR A 85 0.80 -8.95 10.48
C THR A 85 0.19 -7.71 9.83
N LEU A 86 0.88 -6.57 9.87
CA LEU A 86 0.36 -5.34 9.26
C LEU A 86 0.26 -5.46 7.73
N ASP A 87 1.20 -6.14 7.09
CA ASP A 87 1.16 -6.38 5.64
C ASP A 87 0.01 -7.31 5.26
N ALA A 88 -0.24 -8.33 6.09
CA ALA A 88 -1.39 -9.22 5.89
C ALA A 88 -2.71 -8.47 5.99
N LEU A 89 -2.82 -7.52 6.93
CA LEU A 89 -3.99 -6.66 7.06
C LEU A 89 -4.15 -5.71 5.88
N HIS A 90 -3.06 -5.15 5.36
CA HIS A 90 -3.12 -4.34 4.13
C HIS A 90 -3.59 -5.17 2.95
N LEU A 91 -3.04 -6.36 2.77
CA LEU A 91 -3.43 -7.24 1.68
C LEU A 91 -4.90 -7.64 1.78
N ALA A 92 -5.36 -8.02 2.96
CA ALA A 92 -6.76 -8.35 3.20
C ALA A 92 -7.69 -7.18 2.90
N SER A 93 -7.30 -5.96 3.28
CA SER A 93 -8.06 -4.74 2.98
C SER A 93 -8.14 -4.49 1.49
N ALA A 94 -7.04 -4.65 0.76
CA ALA A 94 -7.01 -4.49 -0.69
C ALA A 94 -7.94 -5.51 -1.36
N MET A 95 -7.94 -6.74 -0.90
CA MET A 95 -8.78 -7.81 -1.46
C MET A 95 -10.28 -7.54 -1.28
N GLU A 96 -10.67 -6.70 -0.31
CA GLU A 96 -12.06 -6.30 -0.14
C GLU A 96 -12.61 -5.52 -1.33
N LEU A 97 -11.75 -4.88 -2.12
CA LEU A 97 -12.16 -4.18 -3.33
C LEU A 97 -12.58 -5.13 -4.46
N GLY A 98 -12.22 -6.41 -4.34
CA GLY A 98 -12.64 -7.44 -5.28
C GLY A 98 -12.30 -7.11 -6.73
N ALA A 99 -13.27 -7.23 -7.61
CA ALA A 99 -13.10 -6.97 -9.04
C ALA A 99 -12.77 -5.51 -9.37
N ASP A 100 -13.01 -4.59 -8.45
CA ASP A 100 -12.72 -3.17 -8.64
C ASP A 100 -11.25 -2.82 -8.36
N LEU A 101 -10.51 -3.74 -7.77
CA LEU A 101 -9.08 -3.55 -7.52
C LEU A 101 -8.29 -3.73 -8.82
N ASP A 102 -7.72 -2.64 -9.31
CA ASP A 102 -6.85 -2.69 -10.48
C ASP A 102 -5.45 -3.17 -10.12
N ALA A 103 -4.90 -2.65 -9.03
CA ALA A 103 -3.58 -3.07 -8.54
C ALA A 103 -3.36 -2.61 -7.10
N VAL A 104 -2.45 -3.29 -6.41
CA VAL A 104 -1.87 -2.83 -5.15
C VAL A 104 -0.59 -2.08 -5.49
N VAL A 105 -0.53 -0.82 -5.09
CA VAL A 105 0.65 0.03 -5.30
C VAL A 105 1.55 -0.12 -4.09
N THR A 106 2.71 -0.73 -4.27
CA THR A 106 3.66 -0.98 -3.18
C THR A 106 5.09 -1.00 -3.69
N TYR A 107 6.02 -0.57 -2.85
CA TYR A 107 7.46 -0.67 -3.08
C TYR A 107 8.11 -1.65 -2.11
N ASP A 108 7.30 -2.37 -1.34
CA ASP A 108 7.75 -3.40 -0.41
C ASP A 108 7.74 -4.76 -1.10
N ARG A 109 8.90 -5.41 -1.16
CA ARG A 109 9.05 -6.70 -1.86
C ARG A 109 8.18 -7.80 -1.26
N ARG A 110 8.14 -7.90 0.08
CA ARG A 110 7.36 -8.95 0.75
C ARG A 110 5.87 -8.81 0.48
N LEU A 111 5.36 -7.58 0.56
CA LEU A 111 3.96 -7.33 0.27
C LEU A 111 3.66 -7.62 -1.21
N ALA A 112 4.53 -7.20 -2.12
CA ALA A 112 4.37 -7.48 -3.55
C ALA A 112 4.30 -8.99 -3.82
N GLN A 113 5.17 -9.77 -3.20
CA GLN A 113 5.15 -11.23 -3.30
C GLN A 113 3.85 -11.82 -2.73
N GLY A 114 3.41 -11.32 -1.58
CA GLY A 114 2.15 -11.75 -0.96
C GLY A 114 0.94 -11.44 -1.83
N CYS A 115 0.89 -10.26 -2.44
CA CYS A 115 -0.17 -9.88 -3.37
C CYS A 115 -0.21 -10.82 -4.56
N THR A 116 0.93 -11.13 -5.14
CA THR A 116 1.03 -12.06 -6.28
C THR A 116 0.53 -13.45 -5.89
N ALA A 117 0.89 -13.95 -4.71
CA ALA A 117 0.43 -15.24 -4.21
C ALA A 117 -1.11 -15.30 -4.06
N GLU A 118 -1.74 -14.17 -3.79
CA GLU A 118 -3.20 -14.07 -3.68
C GLU A 118 -3.89 -13.71 -5.00
N GLY A 119 -3.12 -13.58 -6.09
CA GLY A 119 -3.66 -13.23 -7.40
C GLY A 119 -3.95 -11.75 -7.60
N CYS A 120 -3.45 -10.89 -6.73
CA CYS A 120 -3.57 -9.45 -6.87
C CYS A 120 -2.45 -8.91 -7.75
N LYS A 121 -2.82 -7.97 -8.63
CA LYS A 121 -1.83 -7.28 -9.46
C LYS A 121 -1.05 -6.27 -8.61
N VAL A 122 0.25 -6.18 -8.86
CA VAL A 122 1.15 -5.24 -8.18
C VAL A 122 1.60 -4.17 -9.16
N PHE A 123 1.66 -2.94 -8.69
CA PHE A 123 2.15 -1.82 -9.47
C PHE A 123 3.08 -0.97 -8.60
N ALA A 124 4.28 -0.71 -9.11
CA ALA A 124 5.25 0.17 -8.46
C ALA A 124 5.76 1.16 -9.50
N PRO A 125 5.07 2.31 -9.68
CA PRO A 125 5.46 3.29 -10.69
C PRO A 125 6.95 3.65 -10.61
N GLY A 126 7.62 3.60 -11.76
CA GLY A 126 9.06 3.81 -11.87
C GLY A 126 9.90 2.55 -11.81
N ARG A 127 9.34 1.46 -11.33
CA ARG A 127 10.02 0.14 -11.34
C ARG A 127 9.46 -0.74 -12.46
N ARG A 128 10.29 -1.63 -12.98
CA ARG A 128 9.86 -2.61 -13.98
C ARG A 128 8.89 -3.62 -13.37
N ASP A 129 7.99 -4.14 -14.17
CA ASP A 129 7.09 -5.21 -13.73
C ASP A 129 7.88 -6.43 -13.28
N GLY A 130 7.39 -7.09 -12.23
CA GLY A 130 8.01 -8.29 -11.70
C GLY A 130 9.30 -8.07 -10.91
N TRP A 131 9.63 -6.84 -10.57
CA TRP A 131 10.85 -6.53 -9.82
C TRP A 131 10.95 -7.30 -8.49
N TRP A 132 9.82 -7.65 -7.91
CA TRP A 132 9.74 -8.35 -6.62
C TRP A 132 10.09 -9.84 -6.73
N SER A 133 10.02 -10.41 -7.93
CA SER A 133 10.33 -11.82 -8.15
C SER A 133 11.82 -12.05 -8.44
N ALA A 134 12.60 -10.99 -8.64
CA ALA A 134 14.01 -11.11 -8.88
C ALA A 134 14.72 -11.67 -7.65
N THR A 135 15.49 -12.73 -7.82
CA THR A 135 16.34 -13.24 -6.76
C THR A 135 17.53 -12.30 -6.60
N THR A 136 17.73 -11.83 -5.36
CA THR A 136 18.97 -11.14 -5.01
C THR A 136 19.95 -12.18 -4.51
N ASP A 137 20.97 -12.39 -5.26
CA ASP A 137 22.11 -13.20 -4.83
C ASP A 137 23.08 -12.34 -4.03
#